data_714d73b9a6c49e35c730adc81b33c823
#
_entry.id   714d73b9a6c49e35c730adc81b33c823
#
_cell.length_a   1.000
_cell.length_b   1.000
_cell.length_c   1.000
_cell.angle_alpha   90.00
_cell.angle_beta   90.00
_cell.angle_gamma   90.00
#
_symmetry.space_group_name_H-M   'P 1'
#
loop_
_entity.id
_entity.type
_entity.pdbx_description
1 polymer ?
#
loop_
_entity_poly.entity_id
_entity_poly.type
_entity_poly.pdbx_seq_one_letter_code
_entity_poly.pdbx_strand_id
1 'polypeptide(L)'
;MQVSVASSETVTFSEFSNALSNPSVLGIVNFAPLNGNIIIEIATNLCYAMLDRMLGGSGQPLEKSRDFSDIELTILQKLLVMFTQLMREPWKNVVEISPVLSRLETNPQFAQVIAPSDMIAIVTLNMKIGDVEGMVNICLPFFTLEDVMDKLNTKYWFSTMQENHDEHYEEYIESMIRRVDIPIKAVLGKSTISVNDFLNLQVGDCIRLDSRVDTDMNV
;
A
#
# COMPACT_ATOMS: atom_id res chain seq x y z
N MET A 1 3.05 -4.63 -23.60
CA MET A 1 2.12 -4.06 -22.63
C MET A 1 2.93 -3.42 -21.52
N GLN A 2 2.65 -2.17 -21.17
CA GLN A 2 3.29 -1.46 -20.06
C GLN A 2 2.19 -1.03 -19.09
N VAL A 3 2.46 -1.13 -17.79
CA VAL A 3 1.54 -0.74 -16.72
C VAL A 3 2.31 0.08 -15.69
N SER A 4 1.76 1.20 -15.27
CA SER A 4 2.29 2.02 -14.18
C SER A 4 1.18 2.56 -13.29
N VAL A 5 1.45 2.75 -12.01
CA VAL A 5 0.51 3.41 -11.10
C VAL A 5 0.49 4.89 -11.39
N ALA A 6 -0.69 5.44 -11.65
CA ALA A 6 -0.89 6.88 -11.92
C ALA A 6 -1.20 7.64 -10.64
N SER A 7 -2.20 7.21 -9.90
CA SER A 7 -2.63 7.82 -8.63
C SER A 7 -3.29 6.81 -7.69
N SER A 8 -3.39 7.20 -6.43
CA SER A 8 -4.24 6.55 -5.44
C SER A 8 -4.97 7.64 -4.67
N GLU A 9 -6.29 7.58 -4.69
CA GLU A 9 -7.18 8.63 -4.17
C GLU A 9 -8.28 8.01 -3.33
N THR A 10 -8.85 8.82 -2.45
CA THR A 10 -10.03 8.46 -1.68
C THR A 10 -11.15 9.43 -2.00
N VAL A 11 -12.26 8.91 -2.53
CA VAL A 11 -13.44 9.70 -2.92
C VAL A 11 -14.72 8.98 -2.51
N THR A 12 -15.86 9.62 -2.69
CA THR A 12 -17.16 8.95 -2.55
C THR A 12 -17.46 8.12 -3.81
N PHE A 13 -18.21 7.03 -3.66
CA PHE A 13 -18.63 6.22 -4.82
C PHE A 13 -19.43 7.04 -5.83
N SER A 14 -20.23 8.01 -5.36
CA SER A 14 -20.98 8.93 -6.22
C SER A 14 -20.07 9.79 -7.10
N GLU A 15 -18.98 10.34 -6.56
CA GLU A 15 -18.00 11.12 -7.32
C GLU A 15 -17.32 10.26 -8.39
N PHE A 16 -16.89 9.06 -8.03
CA PHE A 16 -16.31 8.12 -8.97
C PHE A 16 -17.28 7.74 -10.09
N SER A 17 -18.52 7.30 -9.73
CA SER A 17 -19.51 6.88 -10.72
C SER A 17 -19.90 7.98 -11.70
N ASN A 18 -19.95 9.23 -11.25
CA ASN A 18 -20.24 10.39 -12.09
C ASN A 18 -19.06 10.81 -13.00
N ALA A 19 -17.84 10.45 -12.63
CA ALA A 19 -16.65 10.75 -13.42
C ALA A 19 -16.42 9.75 -14.57
N LEU A 20 -17.07 8.57 -14.52
CA LEU A 20 -16.90 7.54 -15.54
C LEU A 20 -17.53 7.92 -16.86
N SER A 21 -16.87 7.54 -17.95
CA SER A 21 -17.41 7.65 -19.29
C SER A 21 -18.51 6.60 -19.52
N ASN A 22 -19.43 6.89 -20.40
CA ASN A 22 -20.43 5.92 -20.87
C ASN A 22 -20.30 5.75 -22.40
N PRO A 23 -20.03 4.54 -22.91
CA PRO A 23 -19.87 3.29 -22.18
C PRO A 23 -18.52 3.16 -21.44
N SER A 24 -18.48 2.41 -20.36
CA SER A 24 -17.29 1.98 -19.63
C SER A 24 -17.44 0.51 -19.28
N VAL A 25 -16.35 -0.23 -19.15
CA VAL A 25 -16.40 -1.66 -18.77
C VAL A 25 -16.09 -1.81 -17.29
N LEU A 26 -17.08 -2.26 -16.54
CA LEU A 26 -17.06 -2.40 -15.09
C LEU A 26 -17.16 -3.89 -14.71
N GLY A 27 -16.10 -4.44 -14.18
CA GLY A 27 -16.10 -5.78 -13.58
C GLY A 27 -16.41 -5.67 -12.08
N ILE A 28 -17.53 -6.27 -11.65
CA ILE A 28 -17.91 -6.37 -10.26
C ILE A 28 -17.36 -7.68 -9.71
N VAL A 29 -16.45 -7.60 -8.75
CA VAL A 29 -15.69 -8.75 -8.24
C VAL A 29 -16.01 -8.94 -6.77
N ASN A 30 -16.49 -10.13 -6.41
CA ASN A 30 -16.60 -10.56 -5.03
C ASN A 30 -15.21 -10.87 -4.49
N PHE A 31 -14.86 -10.31 -3.33
CA PHE A 31 -13.50 -10.35 -2.81
C PHE A 31 -13.36 -11.26 -1.58
N ALA A 32 -14.04 -12.38 -1.56
CA ALA A 32 -14.03 -13.34 -0.45
C ALA A 32 -12.60 -13.72 -0.03
N PRO A 33 -12.30 -13.86 1.30
CA PRO A 33 -13.24 -13.87 2.43
C PRO A 33 -13.62 -12.46 2.94
N LEU A 34 -13.09 -11.38 2.34
CA LEU A 34 -13.46 -10.02 2.70
C LEU A 34 -14.92 -9.75 2.32
N ASN A 35 -15.59 -8.95 3.14
CA ASN A 35 -16.97 -8.59 2.92
C ASN A 35 -17.12 -7.58 1.78
N GLY A 36 -17.99 -7.87 0.83
CA GLY A 36 -18.37 -6.93 -0.22
C GLY A 36 -17.75 -7.22 -1.59
N ASN A 37 -17.94 -6.26 -2.47
CA ASN A 37 -17.47 -6.32 -3.85
C ASN A 37 -16.53 -5.15 -4.13
N ILE A 38 -15.53 -5.39 -4.93
CA ILE A 38 -14.69 -4.36 -5.54
C ILE A 38 -15.14 -4.15 -6.98
N ILE A 39 -14.79 -3.00 -7.55
CA ILE A 39 -15.07 -2.69 -8.96
C ILE A 39 -13.75 -2.48 -9.69
N ILE A 40 -13.63 -3.13 -10.84
CA ILE A 40 -12.53 -2.91 -11.78
C ILE A 40 -13.12 -2.23 -13.01
N GLU A 41 -12.74 -1.00 -13.24
CA GLU A 41 -13.12 -0.24 -14.44
C GLU A 41 -11.98 -0.24 -15.44
N ILE A 42 -12.31 -0.50 -16.70
CA ILE A 42 -11.36 -0.47 -17.82
C ILE A 42 -11.87 0.50 -18.85
N ALA A 43 -11.02 1.46 -19.23
CA ALA A 43 -11.34 2.42 -20.28
C ALA A 43 -11.69 1.70 -21.61
N THR A 44 -12.72 2.18 -22.27
CA THR A 44 -13.29 1.57 -23.48
C THR A 44 -12.28 1.36 -24.61
N ASN A 45 -11.37 2.32 -24.80
CA ASN A 45 -10.30 2.23 -25.80
C ASN A 45 -9.35 1.05 -25.52
N LEU A 46 -9.01 0.82 -24.26
CA LEU A 46 -8.20 -0.35 -23.86
C LEU A 46 -8.95 -1.65 -24.09
N CYS A 47 -10.25 -1.69 -23.79
CA CYS A 47 -11.07 -2.88 -24.01
C CYS A 47 -11.04 -3.29 -25.49
N TYR A 48 -11.19 -2.34 -26.41
CA TYR A 48 -11.10 -2.63 -27.84
C TYR A 48 -9.70 -3.10 -28.27
N ALA A 49 -8.64 -2.45 -27.77
CA ALA A 49 -7.28 -2.89 -28.06
C ALA A 49 -6.98 -4.29 -27.51
N MET A 50 -7.53 -4.63 -26.34
CA MET A 50 -7.41 -5.98 -25.77
C MET A 50 -8.17 -6.99 -26.61
N LEU A 51 -9.41 -6.68 -27.02
CA LEU A 51 -10.22 -7.54 -27.90
C LEU A 51 -9.51 -7.82 -29.21
N ASP A 52 -9.01 -6.78 -29.87
CA ASP A 52 -8.28 -6.92 -31.14
C ASP A 52 -7.06 -7.84 -30.96
N ARG A 53 -6.29 -7.65 -29.90
CA ARG A 53 -5.14 -8.51 -29.57
C ARG A 53 -5.55 -9.97 -29.31
N MET A 54 -6.65 -10.19 -28.59
CA MET A 54 -7.13 -11.55 -28.31
C MET A 54 -7.61 -12.26 -29.59
N LEU A 55 -8.09 -11.50 -30.56
CA LEU A 55 -8.52 -12.02 -31.87
C LEU A 55 -7.38 -12.12 -32.88
N GLY A 56 -6.15 -11.79 -32.49
CA GLY A 56 -4.95 -11.90 -33.34
C GLY A 56 -4.57 -10.63 -34.07
N GLY A 57 -5.21 -9.49 -33.78
CA GLY A 57 -4.88 -8.18 -34.32
C GLY A 57 -3.68 -7.50 -33.68
N SER A 58 -3.35 -6.31 -34.16
CA SER A 58 -2.22 -5.49 -33.70
C SER A 58 -2.50 -4.67 -32.45
N GLY A 59 -3.75 -4.62 -31.98
CA GLY A 59 -4.21 -3.81 -30.85
C GLY A 59 -4.45 -2.35 -31.26
N GLN A 60 -5.08 -2.14 -32.41
CA GLN A 60 -5.41 -0.80 -32.91
C GLN A 60 -6.61 -0.20 -32.15
N PRO A 61 -6.64 1.11 -31.95
CA PRO A 61 -7.79 1.78 -31.39
C PRO A 61 -8.98 1.71 -32.34
N LEU A 62 -10.18 1.67 -31.79
CA LEU A 62 -11.37 1.79 -32.61
C LEU A 62 -11.53 3.25 -33.08
N GLU A 63 -11.77 3.48 -34.39
CA GLU A 63 -11.94 4.84 -34.93
C GLU A 63 -13.15 5.58 -34.35
N LYS A 64 -14.22 4.82 -34.02
CA LYS A 64 -15.44 5.36 -33.41
C LYS A 64 -15.86 4.50 -32.23
N SER A 65 -16.08 5.14 -31.10
CA SER A 65 -16.67 4.48 -29.94
C SER A 65 -18.08 4.01 -30.26
N ARG A 66 -18.39 2.77 -29.94
CA ARG A 66 -19.70 2.13 -30.06
C ARG A 66 -19.95 1.24 -28.86
N ASP A 67 -21.16 0.74 -28.74
CA ASP A 67 -21.49 -0.28 -27.74
C ASP A 67 -20.82 -1.61 -28.08
N PHE A 68 -20.50 -2.38 -27.07
CA PHE A 68 -19.95 -3.72 -27.23
C PHE A 68 -21.04 -4.71 -27.64
N SER A 69 -20.71 -5.60 -28.55
CA SER A 69 -21.57 -6.74 -28.89
C SER A 69 -21.49 -7.83 -27.82
N ASP A 70 -22.48 -8.72 -27.77
CA ASP A 70 -22.54 -9.84 -26.81
C ASP A 70 -21.31 -10.74 -26.89
N ILE A 71 -20.76 -10.94 -28.11
CA ILE A 71 -19.52 -11.71 -28.30
C ILE A 71 -18.33 -10.99 -27.68
N GLU A 72 -18.19 -9.69 -27.91
CA GLU A 72 -17.13 -8.88 -27.32
C GLU A 72 -17.22 -8.86 -25.80
N LEU A 73 -18.41 -8.70 -25.23
CA LEU A 73 -18.64 -8.78 -23.78
C LEU A 73 -18.24 -10.13 -23.20
N THR A 74 -18.54 -11.22 -23.91
CA THR A 74 -18.14 -12.59 -23.49
C THR A 74 -16.62 -12.74 -23.46
N ILE A 75 -15.90 -12.16 -24.42
CA ILE A 75 -14.43 -12.18 -24.46
C ILE A 75 -13.87 -11.31 -23.34
N LEU A 76 -14.40 -10.11 -23.14
CA LEU A 76 -14.01 -9.19 -22.04
C LEU A 76 -14.25 -9.82 -20.68
N GLN A 77 -15.35 -10.54 -20.51
CA GLN A 77 -15.64 -11.27 -19.27
C GLN A 77 -14.55 -12.31 -18.97
N LYS A 78 -14.10 -13.08 -19.96
CA LYS A 78 -12.98 -14.02 -19.78
C LYS A 78 -11.70 -13.31 -19.39
N LEU A 79 -11.41 -12.18 -20.01
CA LEU A 79 -10.24 -11.37 -19.71
C LEU A 79 -10.29 -10.85 -18.27
N LEU A 80 -11.44 -10.31 -17.83
CA LEU A 80 -11.65 -9.88 -16.46
C LEU A 80 -11.52 -11.02 -15.44
N VAL A 81 -12.00 -12.23 -15.76
CA VAL A 81 -11.80 -13.42 -14.92
C VAL A 81 -10.31 -13.72 -14.76
N MET A 82 -9.53 -13.65 -15.83
CA MET A 82 -8.08 -13.84 -15.75
C MET A 82 -7.42 -12.74 -14.89
N PHE A 83 -7.85 -11.50 -15.06
CA PHE A 83 -7.33 -10.38 -14.29
C PHE A 83 -7.62 -10.51 -12.79
N THR A 84 -8.86 -10.91 -12.45
CA THR A 84 -9.24 -11.17 -11.05
C THR A 84 -8.41 -12.27 -10.40
N GLN A 85 -8.08 -13.32 -11.12
CA GLN A 85 -7.23 -14.40 -10.60
C GLN A 85 -5.80 -13.93 -10.30
N LEU A 86 -5.25 -13.02 -11.11
CA LEU A 86 -3.93 -12.44 -10.88
C LEU A 86 -3.87 -11.59 -9.61
N MET A 87 -5.01 -11.07 -9.14
CA MET A 87 -5.06 -10.28 -7.90
C MET A 87 -4.77 -11.12 -6.64
N ARG A 88 -4.84 -12.44 -6.70
CA ARG A 88 -4.58 -13.30 -5.55
C ARG A 88 -3.15 -13.18 -5.02
N GLU A 89 -2.18 -13.13 -5.93
CA GLU A 89 -0.76 -13.14 -5.55
C GLU A 89 -0.33 -11.89 -4.75
N PRO A 90 -0.67 -10.65 -5.17
CA PRO A 90 -0.37 -9.45 -4.39
C PRO A 90 -1.00 -9.43 -2.99
N TRP A 91 -2.16 -10.05 -2.81
CA TRP A 91 -2.89 -10.06 -1.53
C TRP A 91 -2.47 -11.17 -0.57
N LYS A 92 -1.70 -12.14 -1.04
CA LYS A 92 -1.31 -13.32 -0.25
C LYS A 92 -0.65 -12.98 1.10
N ASN A 93 0.13 -11.89 1.15
CA ASN A 93 0.80 -11.46 2.37
C ASN A 93 -0.13 -10.69 3.34
N VAL A 94 -1.31 -10.29 2.91
CA VAL A 94 -2.30 -9.58 3.74
C VAL A 94 -3.41 -10.52 4.16
N VAL A 95 -4.04 -11.14 3.18
CA VAL A 95 -5.13 -12.12 3.36
C VAL A 95 -5.22 -13.00 2.13
N GLU A 96 -5.46 -14.29 2.32
CA GLU A 96 -5.68 -15.20 1.19
C GLU A 96 -7.08 -14.99 0.61
N ILE A 97 -7.14 -14.27 -0.51
CA ILE A 97 -8.39 -13.96 -1.21
C ILE A 97 -8.73 -15.01 -2.26
N SER A 98 -10.01 -15.19 -2.52
CA SER A 98 -10.56 -15.97 -3.61
C SER A 98 -11.51 -15.10 -4.45
N PRO A 99 -10.96 -14.16 -5.25
CA PRO A 99 -11.77 -13.21 -5.98
C PRO A 99 -12.51 -13.90 -7.12
N VAL A 100 -13.79 -13.57 -7.25
CA VAL A 100 -14.68 -14.13 -8.29
C VAL A 100 -15.40 -12.98 -8.99
N LEU A 101 -15.29 -12.92 -10.32
CA LEU A 101 -16.06 -11.96 -11.10
C LEU A 101 -17.55 -12.32 -10.99
N SER A 102 -18.34 -11.45 -10.36
CA SER A 102 -19.78 -11.65 -10.17
C SER A 102 -20.55 -11.29 -11.43
N ARG A 103 -20.23 -10.15 -12.05
CA ARG A 103 -20.87 -9.69 -13.29
C ARG A 103 -20.01 -8.60 -13.96
N LEU A 104 -20.32 -8.39 -15.24
CA LEU A 104 -19.78 -7.32 -16.06
C LEU A 104 -20.90 -6.35 -16.41
N GLU A 105 -20.65 -5.06 -16.25
CA GLU A 105 -21.58 -3.97 -16.60
C GLU A 105 -20.89 -3.01 -17.57
N THR A 106 -21.65 -2.43 -18.48
CA THR A 106 -21.15 -1.41 -19.41
C THR A 106 -21.67 -0.01 -19.12
N ASN A 107 -22.71 0.07 -18.28
CA ASN A 107 -23.27 1.34 -17.83
C ASN A 107 -22.96 1.54 -16.34
N PRO A 108 -22.25 2.61 -15.97
CA PRO A 108 -21.93 2.91 -14.57
C PRO A 108 -23.14 2.99 -13.64
N GLN A 109 -24.30 3.41 -14.18
CA GLN A 109 -25.54 3.54 -13.37
C GLN A 109 -26.08 2.19 -12.88
N PHE A 110 -25.73 1.09 -13.52
CA PHE A 110 -26.15 -0.25 -13.13
C PHE A 110 -25.14 -0.95 -12.20
N ALA A 111 -23.98 -0.36 -11.99
CA ALA A 111 -22.96 -0.87 -11.07
C ALA A 111 -23.21 -0.48 -9.59
N GLN A 112 -24.49 -0.34 -9.20
CA GLN A 112 -24.88 0.07 -7.84
C GLN A 112 -24.72 -1.08 -6.81
N VAL A 113 -23.49 -1.48 -6.55
CA VAL A 113 -23.14 -2.48 -5.53
C VAL A 113 -22.56 -1.86 -4.26
N ILE A 114 -22.33 -0.55 -4.31
CA ILE A 114 -21.78 0.29 -3.24
C ILE A 114 -22.74 1.45 -3.04
N ALA A 115 -22.97 1.87 -1.80
CA ALA A 115 -23.83 3.02 -1.56
C ALA A 115 -23.17 4.32 -2.09
N PRO A 116 -23.92 5.26 -2.67
CA PRO A 116 -23.36 6.49 -3.26
C PRO A 116 -22.51 7.33 -2.30
N SER A 117 -22.84 7.28 -1.01
CA SER A 117 -22.16 8.00 0.07
C SER A 117 -20.91 7.29 0.59
N ASP A 118 -20.71 6.02 0.23
CA ASP A 118 -19.61 5.22 0.77
C ASP A 118 -18.28 5.73 0.22
N MET A 119 -17.30 5.75 1.11
CA MET A 119 -15.93 6.09 0.76
C MET A 119 -15.26 4.88 0.08
N ILE A 120 -14.57 5.16 -1.00
CA ILE A 120 -13.80 4.17 -1.76
C ILE A 120 -12.36 4.66 -1.93
N ALA A 121 -11.43 3.73 -1.86
CA ALA A 121 -10.07 3.96 -2.34
C ALA A 121 -10.01 3.57 -3.82
N ILE A 122 -9.51 4.47 -4.66
CA ILE A 122 -9.30 4.23 -6.09
C ILE A 122 -7.81 4.13 -6.35
N VAL A 123 -7.40 3.05 -6.99
CA VAL A 123 -6.05 2.90 -7.55
C VAL A 123 -6.16 3.00 -9.06
N THR A 124 -5.63 4.07 -9.63
CA THR A 124 -5.59 4.31 -11.08
C THR A 124 -4.29 3.80 -11.66
N LEU A 125 -4.40 2.92 -12.63
CA LEU A 125 -3.27 2.37 -13.39
C LEU A 125 -3.30 2.94 -14.81
N ASN A 126 -2.19 3.49 -15.28
CA ASN A 126 -1.98 3.76 -16.70
C ASN A 126 -1.54 2.47 -17.39
N MET A 127 -2.26 2.09 -18.43
CA MET A 127 -1.95 0.91 -19.23
C MET A 127 -1.74 1.30 -20.69
N LYS A 128 -0.67 0.76 -21.29
CA LYS A 128 -0.34 0.95 -22.71
C LYS A 128 -0.26 -0.40 -23.43
N ILE A 129 -1.03 -0.52 -24.51
CA ILE A 129 -1.08 -1.71 -25.38
C ILE A 129 -0.78 -1.25 -26.81
N GLY A 130 0.44 -1.51 -27.32
CA GLY A 130 0.88 -0.92 -28.59
C GLY A 130 0.92 0.60 -28.47
N ASP A 131 0.14 1.27 -29.32
CA ASP A 131 -0.01 2.74 -29.36
C ASP A 131 -1.24 3.23 -28.57
N VAL A 132 -2.06 2.32 -28.05
CA VAL A 132 -3.26 2.67 -27.27
C VAL A 132 -2.89 2.82 -25.81
N GLU A 133 -3.20 3.97 -25.25
CA GLU A 133 -3.06 4.29 -23.82
C GLU A 133 -4.44 4.52 -23.20
N GLY A 134 -4.61 4.07 -21.96
CA GLY A 134 -5.84 4.26 -21.21
C GLY A 134 -5.65 3.95 -19.74
N MET A 135 -6.72 4.10 -18.98
CA MET A 135 -6.72 3.91 -17.54
C MET A 135 -7.50 2.65 -17.15
N VAL A 136 -7.02 2.04 -16.09
CA VAL A 136 -7.74 0.98 -15.36
C VAL A 136 -7.86 1.44 -13.93
N ASN A 137 -9.09 1.54 -13.42
CA ASN A 137 -9.38 1.94 -12.07
C ASN A 137 -9.81 0.73 -11.23
N ILE A 138 -9.17 0.55 -10.08
CA ILE A 138 -9.53 -0.47 -9.11
C ILE A 138 -10.14 0.26 -7.92
N CYS A 139 -11.45 0.06 -7.72
CA CYS A 139 -12.21 0.67 -6.63
C CYS A 139 -12.38 -0.31 -5.49
N LEU A 140 -11.86 0.06 -4.34
CA LEU A 140 -11.84 -0.72 -3.11
C LEU A 140 -12.69 0.01 -2.05
N PRO A 141 -13.91 -0.45 -1.74
CA PRO A 141 -14.71 0.15 -0.67
C PRO A 141 -14.03 0.02 0.69
N PHE A 142 -14.10 1.07 1.51
CA PHE A 142 -13.50 1.05 2.84
C PHE A 142 -14.04 -0.08 3.71
N PHE A 143 -15.33 -0.36 3.65
CA PHE A 143 -15.92 -1.45 4.43
C PHE A 143 -15.37 -2.83 4.03
N THR A 144 -14.94 -3.01 2.77
CA THR A 144 -14.30 -4.25 2.31
C THR A 144 -12.88 -4.38 2.86
N LEU A 145 -12.19 -3.25 3.08
CA LEU A 145 -10.83 -3.21 3.58
C LEU A 145 -10.74 -3.19 5.11
N GLU A 146 -11.84 -2.92 5.81
CA GLU A 146 -11.89 -2.70 7.26
C GLU A 146 -11.18 -3.82 8.04
N ASP A 147 -11.49 -5.07 7.72
CA ASP A 147 -10.92 -6.24 8.39
C ASP A 147 -9.39 -6.42 8.19
N VAL A 148 -8.81 -5.73 7.21
CA VAL A 148 -7.40 -5.86 6.84
C VAL A 148 -6.61 -4.55 6.94
N MET A 149 -7.24 -3.46 7.37
CA MET A 149 -6.58 -2.14 7.47
C MET A 149 -5.33 -2.17 8.34
N ASP A 150 -5.36 -2.89 9.45
CA ASP A 150 -4.21 -3.02 10.34
C ASP A 150 -3.02 -3.68 9.63
N LYS A 151 -3.28 -4.67 8.77
CA LYS A 151 -2.26 -5.38 7.99
C LYS A 151 -1.75 -4.56 6.79
N LEU A 152 -2.53 -3.61 6.30
CA LEU A 152 -2.14 -2.69 5.23
C LEU A 152 -1.26 -1.53 5.73
N ASN A 153 -1.11 -1.36 7.05
CA ASN A 153 -0.25 -0.33 7.61
C ASN A 153 1.23 -0.67 7.35
N THR A 154 1.98 0.33 6.88
CA THR A 154 3.43 0.19 6.60
C THR A 154 4.22 -0.32 7.79
N LYS A 155 3.83 0.02 9.03
CA LYS A 155 4.47 -0.50 10.26
C LYS A 155 4.38 -2.03 10.36
N TYR A 156 3.24 -2.60 9.99
CA TYR A 156 3.05 -4.06 9.97
C TYR A 156 3.98 -4.74 8.96
N TRP A 157 4.13 -4.17 7.77
CA TRP A 157 5.01 -4.70 6.73
C TRP A 157 6.48 -4.69 7.14
N PHE A 158 6.92 -3.61 7.79
CA PHE A 158 8.30 -3.52 8.28
C PHE A 158 8.56 -4.52 9.43
N SER A 159 7.60 -4.73 10.34
CA SER A 159 7.75 -5.73 11.41
C SER A 159 7.75 -7.16 10.86
N THR A 160 6.89 -7.48 9.91
CA THR A 160 6.80 -8.84 9.31
C THR A 160 7.99 -9.15 8.39
N MET A 161 8.56 -8.14 7.70
CA MET A 161 9.82 -8.31 6.97
C MET A 161 10.98 -8.58 7.93
N GLN A 162 10.94 -8.03 9.13
CA GLN A 162 11.95 -8.22 10.16
C GLN A 162 11.88 -9.64 10.75
N GLU A 163 10.68 -10.17 11.01
CA GLU A 163 10.50 -11.53 11.52
C GLU A 163 10.98 -12.65 10.57
N ASN A 164 10.93 -12.44 9.27
CA ASN A 164 11.41 -13.43 8.27
C ASN A 164 12.92 -13.38 8.03
N HIS A 165 13.64 -12.43 8.62
CA HIS A 165 15.08 -12.30 8.53
C HIS A 165 15.83 -12.59 9.84
N ASP A 166 15.11 -12.89 10.94
CA ASP A 166 15.68 -12.88 12.28
C ASP A 166 16.63 -14.08 12.62
N GLU A 167 16.58 -15.19 11.91
CA GLU A 167 17.44 -16.33 12.28
C GLU A 167 18.96 -16.10 12.01
N HIS A 168 19.35 -15.12 11.21
CA HIS A 168 20.77 -14.85 10.94
C HIS A 168 21.27 -13.51 11.49
N TYR A 169 20.35 -12.61 11.91
CA TYR A 169 20.73 -11.29 12.40
C TYR A 169 21.10 -11.27 13.90
N GLU A 170 20.58 -12.18 14.71
CA GLU A 170 20.90 -12.24 16.15
C GLU A 170 22.39 -12.42 16.37
N GLU A 171 23.02 -13.38 15.69
CA GLU A 171 24.48 -13.62 15.80
C GLU A 171 25.31 -12.42 15.30
N TYR A 172 24.82 -11.74 14.24
CA TYR A 172 25.48 -10.57 13.70
C TYR A 172 25.35 -9.37 14.63
N ILE A 173 24.16 -9.11 15.16
CA ILE A 173 23.91 -8.04 16.14
C ILE A 173 24.71 -8.30 17.43
N GLU A 174 24.70 -9.51 17.96
CA GLU A 174 25.49 -9.88 19.12
C GLU A 174 26.99 -9.65 18.88
N SER A 175 27.50 -10.02 17.72
CA SER A 175 28.89 -9.77 17.36
C SER A 175 29.24 -8.28 17.24
N MET A 176 28.31 -7.47 16.76
CA MET A 176 28.45 -6.00 16.66
C MET A 176 28.43 -5.36 18.04
N ILE A 177 27.48 -5.74 18.90
CA ILE A 177 27.38 -5.22 20.28
C ILE A 177 28.65 -5.54 21.08
N ARG A 178 29.22 -6.73 20.90
CA ARG A 178 30.49 -7.12 21.56
C ARG A 178 31.70 -6.30 21.13
N ARG A 179 31.63 -5.60 20.02
CA ARG A 179 32.72 -4.77 19.46
C ARG A 179 32.55 -3.26 19.71
N VAL A 180 31.41 -2.87 20.27
CA VAL A 180 31.14 -1.45 20.57
C VAL A 180 31.87 -1.06 21.85
N ASP A 181 32.74 -0.06 21.75
CA ASP A 181 33.35 0.56 22.93
C ASP A 181 32.31 1.44 23.63
N ILE A 182 31.89 1.02 24.80
CA ILE A 182 30.96 1.79 25.64
C ILE A 182 31.79 2.61 26.64
N PRO A 183 31.81 3.94 26.51
CA PRO A 183 32.53 4.79 27.47
C PRO A 183 31.82 4.78 28.83
N ILE A 184 32.48 4.24 29.83
CA ILE A 184 31.97 4.24 31.20
C ILE A 184 32.49 5.47 31.92
N LYS A 185 31.58 6.28 32.46
CA LYS A 185 31.89 7.46 33.27
C LYS A 185 31.43 7.24 34.70
N ALA A 186 32.36 7.03 35.61
CA ALA A 186 32.06 7.03 37.05
C ALA A 186 31.98 8.47 37.57
N VAL A 187 30.80 8.87 38.02
CA VAL A 187 30.57 10.21 38.59
C VAL A 187 30.67 10.13 40.09
N LEU A 188 31.77 10.65 40.64
CA LEU A 188 32.04 10.70 42.09
C LEU A 188 31.08 11.62 42.85
N GLY A 189 30.55 12.63 42.20
CA GLY A 189 29.61 13.58 42.74
C GLY A 189 29.62 14.90 41.95
N LYS A 190 28.73 15.79 42.30
CA LYS A 190 28.62 17.12 41.70
C LYS A 190 28.90 18.20 42.75
N SER A 191 29.45 19.33 42.32
CA SER A 191 29.63 20.52 43.16
C SER A 191 29.32 21.78 42.35
N THR A 192 28.78 22.77 43.00
CA THR A 192 28.58 24.10 42.42
C THR A 192 29.52 25.08 43.09
N ILE A 193 30.38 25.69 42.32
CA ILE A 193 31.33 26.70 42.77
C ILE A 193 31.10 28.01 42.03
N SER A 194 31.45 29.13 42.63
CA SER A 194 31.39 30.43 41.96
C SER A 194 32.51 30.56 40.93
N VAL A 195 32.29 31.41 39.91
CA VAL A 195 33.32 31.69 38.89
C VAL A 195 34.59 32.27 39.54
N ASN A 196 34.43 33.06 40.60
CA ASN A 196 35.56 33.65 41.33
C ASN A 196 36.37 32.58 42.06
N ASP A 197 35.72 31.61 42.70
CA ASP A 197 36.39 30.48 43.37
C ASP A 197 37.10 29.59 42.34
N PHE A 198 36.48 29.38 41.18
CA PHE A 198 37.09 28.61 40.10
C PHE A 198 38.38 29.25 39.56
N LEU A 199 38.37 30.56 39.39
CA LEU A 199 39.56 31.31 38.90
C LEU A 199 40.72 31.34 39.90
N ASN A 200 40.43 31.21 41.20
CA ASN A 200 41.41 31.24 42.28
C ASN A 200 41.85 29.86 42.78
N LEU A 201 41.38 28.76 42.16
CA LEU A 201 41.72 27.37 42.51
C LEU A 201 43.22 27.14 42.38
N GLN A 202 43.81 26.60 43.46
CA GLN A 202 45.23 26.23 43.52
C GLN A 202 45.40 24.75 43.83
N VAL A 203 46.58 24.22 43.50
CA VAL A 203 46.93 22.83 43.80
C VAL A 203 46.97 22.64 45.34
N GLY A 204 46.11 21.76 45.84
CA GLY A 204 45.91 21.50 47.27
C GLY A 204 44.53 21.92 47.78
N ASP A 205 43.75 22.66 47.01
CA ASP A 205 42.38 23.00 47.38
C ASP A 205 41.46 21.81 47.37
N CYS A 206 40.50 21.75 48.30
CA CYS A 206 39.51 20.71 48.43
C CYS A 206 38.16 21.19 47.93
N ILE A 207 37.60 20.52 46.93
CA ILE A 207 36.24 20.75 46.42
C ILE A 207 35.29 19.76 47.11
N ARG A 208 34.32 20.28 47.86
CA ARG A 208 33.30 19.44 48.48
C ARG A 208 32.27 18.98 47.46
N LEU A 209 32.06 17.65 47.36
CA LEU A 209 31.03 17.03 46.51
C LEU A 209 29.72 16.80 47.30
N ASP A 210 28.63 16.63 46.60
CA ASP A 210 27.29 16.32 47.11
C ASP A 210 27.13 14.85 47.53
N SER A 211 28.05 13.99 47.11
CA SER A 211 28.08 12.55 47.46
C SER A 211 28.74 12.29 48.83
N ARG A 212 28.24 11.26 49.52
CA ARG A 212 28.83 10.75 50.75
C ARG A 212 29.82 9.61 50.44
N VAL A 213 30.82 9.44 51.27
CA VAL A 213 31.88 8.42 51.10
C VAL A 213 31.35 6.99 51.10
N ASP A 214 30.19 6.75 51.76
CA ASP A 214 29.61 5.42 51.94
C ASP A 214 28.40 5.13 51.01
N THR A 215 28.23 5.94 49.92
CA THR A 215 27.16 5.72 48.96
C THR A 215 27.72 5.20 47.65
N ASP A 216 26.93 4.33 47.00
CA ASP A 216 27.26 3.79 45.68
C ASP A 216 27.38 4.93 44.65
N MET A 217 28.34 4.79 43.72
CA MET A 217 28.56 5.76 42.67
C MET A 217 27.60 5.50 41.50
N ASN A 218 27.07 6.56 40.89
CA ASN A 218 26.35 6.50 39.64
C ASN A 218 27.31 6.32 38.46
N VAL A 219 27.07 5.28 37.67
CA VAL A 219 27.84 4.96 36.45
C VAL A 219 27.00 5.26 35.21
#